data_38220aa86afa56bae0e99746c072869b
#
_entry.id   38220aa86afa56bae0e99746c072869b
#
_cell.length_a   1.000
_cell.length_b   1.000
_cell.length_c   1.000
_cell.angle_alpha   90.00
_cell.angle_beta   90.00
_cell.angle_gamma   90.00
#
_symmetry.space_group_name_H-M   'P 1'
#
loop_
_entity.id
_entity.type
_entity.pdbx_description
1 polymer ?
#
loop_
_entity_poly.entity_id
_entity_poly.type
_entity_poly.pdbx_seq_one_letter_code
_entity_poly.pdbx_strand_id
1 'polypeptide(L)'
;MNIDTDIRVAGPDDFQEMFRVCCLLHSENGQHEFSEAKVRDFLWRGCNRDHALVGVIGPSNDIKAILYLEVMPVYYSDDVQLYEKFMFVRPDWRKSDYAKRLILFAKRAADELGCDLTIGIISDEKLAAKERLYARHLPKGGAFFIYRPRHQQQVKVA
;
A
#
# COMPACT_ATOMS: atom_id res chain seq x y z
N MET A 1 14.81 -2.84 23.42
CA MET A 1 14.52 -2.91 21.97
C MET A 1 13.01 -2.78 21.80
N ASN A 2 12.54 -1.71 21.24
CA ASN A 2 11.12 -1.47 21.06
C ASN A 2 10.64 -2.33 19.87
N ILE A 3 10.10 -3.51 20.14
CA ILE A 3 9.59 -4.48 19.16
C ILE A 3 8.46 -3.88 18.30
N ASP A 4 7.86 -2.80 18.78
CA ASP A 4 6.68 -2.16 18.18
C ASP A 4 6.96 -1.27 16.95
N THR A 5 8.20 -1.04 16.61
CA THR A 5 8.58 -0.08 15.58
C THR A 5 9.28 -0.67 14.36
N ASP A 6 9.62 -1.95 14.38
CA ASP A 6 10.30 -2.59 13.26
C ASP A 6 9.32 -3.07 12.21
N ILE A 7 9.62 -2.73 10.95
CA ILE A 7 8.87 -3.23 9.82
C ILE A 7 9.25 -4.69 9.55
N ARG A 8 8.25 -5.52 9.34
CA ARG A 8 8.38 -6.94 9.06
C ARG A 8 7.52 -7.34 7.85
N VAL A 9 7.83 -8.48 7.26
CA VAL A 9 7.00 -9.07 6.21
C VAL A 9 5.78 -9.73 6.86
N ALA A 10 4.59 -9.44 6.32
CA ALA A 10 3.35 -10.05 6.78
C ALA A 10 3.30 -11.55 6.46
N GLY A 11 2.63 -12.30 7.31
CA GLY A 11 2.34 -13.72 7.16
C GLY A 11 0.87 -14.06 7.39
N PRO A 12 0.50 -15.36 7.36
CA PRO A 12 -0.90 -15.78 7.53
C PRO A 12 -1.56 -15.31 8.83
N ASP A 13 -0.81 -15.16 9.91
CA ASP A 13 -1.33 -14.67 11.20
C ASP A 13 -1.78 -13.20 11.15
N ASP A 14 -1.33 -12.45 10.16
CA ASP A 14 -1.69 -11.04 9.98
C ASP A 14 -3.01 -10.85 9.23
N PHE A 15 -3.54 -11.88 8.61
CA PHE A 15 -4.66 -11.80 7.67
C PHE A 15 -5.87 -11.06 8.23
N GLN A 16 -6.32 -11.40 9.44
CA GLN A 16 -7.52 -10.81 10.04
C GLN A 16 -7.33 -9.32 10.30
N GLU A 17 -6.17 -8.93 10.81
CA GLU A 17 -5.89 -7.52 11.09
C GLU A 17 -5.66 -6.73 9.80
N MET A 18 -5.00 -7.31 8.82
CA MET A 18 -4.87 -6.71 7.48
C MET A 18 -6.26 -6.44 6.86
N PHE A 19 -7.21 -7.35 7.04
CA PHE A 19 -8.57 -7.17 6.55
C PHE A 19 -9.26 -5.98 7.26
N ARG A 20 -9.13 -5.85 8.58
CA ARG A 20 -9.66 -4.70 9.33
C ARG A 20 -9.06 -3.39 8.86
N VAL A 21 -7.74 -3.36 8.64
CA VAL A 21 -7.03 -2.19 8.12
C VAL A 21 -7.52 -1.83 6.70
N CYS A 22 -7.78 -2.81 5.84
CA CYS A 22 -8.35 -2.57 4.51
C CYS A 22 -9.77 -2.01 4.57
N CYS A 23 -10.60 -2.47 5.50
CA CYS A 23 -11.93 -1.88 5.73
C CYS A 23 -11.81 -0.40 6.13
N LEU A 24 -10.87 -0.07 7.01
CA LEU A 24 -10.61 1.30 7.45
C LEU A 24 -10.10 2.16 6.29
N LEU A 25 -9.14 1.66 5.52
CA LEU A 25 -8.64 2.34 4.32
C LEU A 25 -9.76 2.63 3.32
N HIS A 26 -10.62 1.64 3.04
CA HIS A 26 -11.77 1.81 2.14
C HIS A 26 -12.76 2.84 2.67
N SER A 27 -13.03 2.85 3.96
CA SER A 27 -13.94 3.84 4.57
C SER A 27 -13.45 5.28 4.40
N GLU A 28 -12.14 5.50 4.32
CA GLU A 28 -11.54 6.82 4.12
C GLU A 28 -11.42 7.21 2.63
N ASN A 29 -11.01 6.27 1.78
CA ASN A 29 -10.55 6.55 0.40
C ASN A 29 -11.27 5.75 -0.67
N GLY A 30 -12.20 4.86 -0.33
CA GLY A 30 -12.90 4.01 -1.28
C GLY A 30 -13.68 4.80 -2.33
N GLN A 31 -13.43 4.51 -3.61
CA GLN A 31 -14.13 5.12 -4.75
C GLN A 31 -15.15 4.17 -5.39
N HIS A 32 -15.04 2.88 -5.08
CA HIS A 32 -15.87 1.81 -5.60
C HIS A 32 -16.49 1.02 -4.47
N GLU A 33 -17.53 0.24 -4.78
CA GLU A 33 -18.17 -0.64 -3.82
C GLU A 33 -17.18 -1.69 -3.29
N PHE A 34 -17.21 -1.93 -1.98
CA PHE A 34 -16.32 -2.87 -1.32
C PHE A 34 -16.76 -4.32 -1.55
N SER A 35 -15.90 -5.11 -2.18
CA SER A 35 -16.11 -6.54 -2.34
C SER A 35 -15.28 -7.31 -1.31
N GLU A 36 -15.92 -7.79 -0.25
CA GLU A 36 -15.24 -8.55 0.81
C GLU A 36 -14.51 -9.77 0.26
N ALA A 37 -15.15 -10.55 -0.63
CA ALA A 37 -14.55 -11.75 -1.20
C ALA A 37 -13.25 -11.45 -1.97
N LYS A 38 -13.24 -10.39 -2.77
CA LYS A 38 -12.03 -9.97 -3.51
C LYS A 38 -10.92 -9.48 -2.57
N VAL A 39 -11.27 -8.70 -1.56
CA VAL A 39 -10.29 -8.20 -0.59
C VAL A 39 -9.69 -9.34 0.20
N ARG A 40 -10.49 -10.30 0.65
CA ARG A 40 -9.99 -11.48 1.37
C ARG A 40 -9.04 -12.32 0.51
N ASP A 41 -9.39 -12.61 -0.73
CA ASP A 41 -8.51 -13.33 -1.67
C ASP A 41 -7.19 -12.58 -1.91
N PHE A 42 -7.28 -11.29 -2.16
CA PHE A 42 -6.13 -10.43 -2.39
C PHE A 42 -5.17 -10.40 -1.19
N LEU A 43 -5.69 -10.23 0.03
CA LEU A 43 -4.89 -10.22 1.24
C LEU A 43 -4.30 -11.59 1.57
N TRP A 44 -5.05 -12.66 1.32
CA TRP A 44 -4.56 -14.02 1.52
C TRP A 44 -3.35 -14.33 0.63
N ARG A 45 -3.40 -13.91 -0.64
CA ARG A 45 -2.22 -14.00 -1.53
C ARG A 45 -1.03 -13.21 -0.98
N GLY A 46 -1.26 -12.01 -0.47
CA GLY A 46 -0.22 -11.21 0.17
C GLY A 46 0.42 -11.88 1.39
N CYS A 47 -0.39 -12.47 2.27
CA CYS A 47 0.09 -13.21 3.44
C CYS A 47 0.92 -14.45 3.07
N ASN A 48 0.63 -15.07 1.94
CA ASN A 48 1.33 -16.26 1.45
C ASN A 48 2.45 -15.95 0.44
N ARG A 49 2.75 -14.68 0.21
CA ARG A 49 3.77 -14.22 -0.75
C ARG A 49 3.53 -14.73 -2.17
N ASP A 50 2.26 -14.88 -2.55
CA ASP A 50 1.85 -15.26 -3.89
C ASP A 50 1.86 -14.02 -4.79
N HIS A 51 2.94 -13.83 -5.53
CA HIS A 51 3.21 -12.65 -6.34
C HIS A 51 3.00 -11.32 -5.60
N ALA A 52 3.27 -11.32 -4.30
CA ALA A 52 3.11 -10.16 -3.44
C ALA A 52 4.13 -10.13 -2.31
N LEU A 53 4.43 -8.92 -1.85
CA LEU A 53 5.22 -8.67 -0.65
C LEU A 53 4.52 -7.60 0.18
N VAL A 54 4.22 -7.91 1.43
CA VAL A 54 3.51 -7.00 2.31
C VAL A 54 4.39 -6.65 3.50
N GLY A 55 4.69 -5.36 3.65
CA GLY A 55 5.37 -4.84 4.83
C GLY A 55 4.37 -4.31 5.85
N VAL A 56 4.51 -4.68 7.11
CA VAL A 56 3.66 -4.22 8.21
C VAL A 56 4.47 -3.72 9.39
N ILE A 57 3.92 -2.75 10.11
CA ILE A 57 4.45 -2.23 11.36
C ILE A 57 3.42 -2.51 12.44
N GLY A 58 3.86 -3.16 13.51
CA GLY A 58 3.02 -3.59 14.63
C GLY A 58 2.82 -5.11 14.69
N PRO A 59 2.32 -5.62 15.81
CA PRO A 59 2.03 -7.05 15.98
C PRO A 59 0.81 -7.49 15.15
N SER A 60 0.63 -8.80 15.00
CA SER A 60 -0.41 -9.38 14.13
C SER A 60 -1.85 -9.01 14.54
N ASN A 61 -2.06 -8.59 15.77
CA ASN A 61 -3.36 -8.15 16.29
C ASN A 61 -3.50 -6.62 16.39
N ASP A 62 -2.47 -5.85 16.02
CA ASP A 62 -2.47 -4.39 16.05
C ASP A 62 -1.52 -3.80 14.99
N ILE A 63 -1.83 -4.02 13.73
CA ILE A 63 -1.10 -3.43 12.61
C ILE A 63 -1.38 -1.92 12.55
N LYS A 64 -0.33 -1.13 12.69
CA LYS A 64 -0.37 0.34 12.70
C LYS A 64 -0.16 0.96 11.34
N ALA A 65 0.61 0.27 10.49
CA ALA A 65 0.91 0.69 9.13
C ALA A 65 1.17 -0.51 8.23
N ILE A 66 0.82 -0.38 6.96
CA ILE A 66 0.90 -1.46 5.97
C ILE A 66 1.26 -0.90 4.60
N LEU A 67 2.07 -1.65 3.87
CA LEU A 67 2.38 -1.44 2.45
C LEU A 67 2.22 -2.76 1.71
N TYR A 68 1.36 -2.79 0.70
CA TYR A 68 1.17 -3.94 -0.17
C TYR A 68 1.85 -3.70 -1.51
N LEU A 69 2.85 -4.51 -1.82
CA LEU A 69 3.55 -4.54 -3.10
C LEU A 69 3.14 -5.80 -3.88
N GLU A 70 2.78 -5.63 -5.13
CA GLU A 70 2.52 -6.74 -6.06
C GLU A 70 3.72 -6.91 -7.00
N VAL A 71 4.11 -8.15 -7.24
CA VAL A 71 5.12 -8.50 -8.23
C VAL A 71 4.41 -8.61 -9.58
N MET A 72 4.66 -7.67 -10.48
CA MET A 72 4.00 -7.60 -11.78
C MET A 72 5.00 -7.85 -12.91
N PRO A 73 4.61 -8.63 -13.94
CA PRO A 73 5.44 -8.75 -15.14
C PRO A 73 5.49 -7.43 -15.91
N VAL A 74 6.62 -7.16 -16.51
CA VAL A 74 6.73 -6.10 -17.52
C VAL A 74 6.17 -6.66 -18.84
N TYR A 75 5.21 -5.95 -19.46
CA TYR A 75 4.43 -6.53 -20.59
C TYR A 75 5.24 -6.88 -21.84
N TYR A 76 6.45 -6.36 -21.97
CA TYR A 76 7.33 -6.58 -23.12
C TYR A 76 8.67 -7.26 -22.76
N SER A 77 8.84 -7.71 -21.51
CA SER A 77 10.09 -8.28 -21.01
C SER A 77 9.78 -9.45 -20.07
N ASP A 78 10.74 -10.35 -19.92
CA ASP A 78 10.70 -11.39 -18.89
C ASP A 78 10.99 -10.85 -17.48
N ASP A 79 11.32 -9.56 -17.37
CA ASP A 79 11.52 -8.90 -16.08
C ASP A 79 10.22 -8.71 -15.32
N VAL A 80 10.36 -8.55 -14.01
CA VAL A 80 9.26 -8.18 -13.10
C VAL A 80 9.54 -6.83 -12.47
N GLN A 81 8.49 -6.22 -11.91
CA GLN A 81 8.57 -4.99 -11.15
C GLN A 81 7.72 -5.10 -9.88
N LEU A 82 8.10 -4.39 -8.85
CA LEU A 82 7.27 -4.17 -7.69
C LEU A 82 6.34 -2.98 -7.93
N TYR A 83 5.06 -3.19 -7.71
CA TYR A 83 4.04 -2.16 -7.87
C TYR A 83 3.24 -2.00 -6.59
N GLU A 84 3.16 -0.77 -6.06
CA GLU A 84 2.35 -0.49 -4.89
C GLU A 84 0.86 -0.61 -5.22
N LYS A 85 0.14 -1.41 -4.46
CA LYS A 85 -1.32 -1.45 -4.50
C LYS A 85 -1.93 -0.47 -3.53
N PHE A 86 -1.41 -0.42 -2.33
CA PHE A 86 -1.76 0.60 -1.34
C PHE A 86 -0.69 0.70 -0.26
N MET A 87 -0.62 1.89 0.32
CA MET A 87 0.09 2.17 1.56
C MET A 87 -0.86 2.89 2.51
N PHE A 88 -0.92 2.44 3.75
CA PHE A 88 -1.80 3.02 4.75
C PHE A 88 -1.14 3.10 6.11
N VAL A 89 -1.26 4.26 6.74
CA VAL A 89 -0.89 4.48 8.15
C VAL A 89 -2.17 4.83 8.89
N ARG A 90 -2.47 4.10 9.96
CA ARG A 90 -3.66 4.38 10.78
C ARG A 90 -3.65 5.83 11.28
N PRO A 91 -4.81 6.48 11.40
CA PRO A 91 -4.91 7.91 11.77
C PRO A 91 -4.07 8.30 12.98
N ASP A 92 -4.10 7.51 14.05
CA ASP A 92 -3.39 7.78 15.30
C ASP A 92 -1.85 7.77 15.14
N TRP A 93 -1.34 7.17 14.06
CA TRP A 93 0.09 7.01 13.79
C TRP A 93 0.62 7.87 12.64
N ARG A 94 -0.21 8.77 12.08
CA ARG A 94 0.17 9.60 10.91
C ARG A 94 1.22 10.67 11.20
N LYS A 95 1.47 10.97 12.47
CA LYS A 95 2.57 11.86 12.88
C LYS A 95 3.89 11.14 13.13
N SER A 96 3.91 9.82 12.99
CA SER A 96 5.11 9.00 13.10
C SER A 96 5.95 9.02 11.81
N ASP A 97 7.08 8.33 11.82
CA ASP A 97 7.92 8.10 10.64
C ASP A 97 7.52 6.84 9.83
N TYR A 98 6.37 6.24 10.11
CA TYR A 98 5.97 4.95 9.54
C TYR A 98 5.87 4.97 8.01
N ALA A 99 5.30 6.02 7.42
CA ALA A 99 5.26 6.16 5.97
C ALA A 99 6.65 6.15 5.33
N LYS A 100 7.59 6.89 5.91
CA LYS A 100 9.00 6.88 5.48
C LYS A 100 9.61 5.47 5.58
N ARG A 101 9.36 4.77 6.68
CA ARG A 101 9.90 3.42 6.90
C ARG A 101 9.33 2.40 5.91
N LEU A 102 8.04 2.51 5.57
CA LEU A 102 7.42 1.71 4.53
C LEU A 102 8.05 1.95 3.14
N ILE A 103 8.34 3.20 2.80
CA ILE A 103 9.03 3.54 1.54
C ILE A 103 10.44 2.93 1.52
N LEU A 104 11.19 3.04 2.62
CA LEU A 104 12.53 2.47 2.71
C LEU A 104 12.52 0.94 2.66
N PHE A 105 11.51 0.31 3.23
CA PHE A 105 11.28 -1.14 3.09
C PHE A 105 11.05 -1.52 1.61
N ALA A 106 10.19 -0.80 0.89
CA ALA A 106 9.93 -1.05 -0.52
C ALA A 106 11.20 -0.91 -1.38
N LYS A 107 12.01 0.11 -1.12
CA LYS A 107 13.30 0.31 -1.81
C LYS A 107 14.25 -0.87 -1.56
N ARG A 108 14.38 -1.30 -0.32
CA ARG A 108 15.23 -2.45 0.02
C ARG A 108 14.74 -3.73 -0.66
N ALA A 109 13.43 -3.96 -0.69
CA ALA A 109 12.86 -5.09 -1.40
C ALA A 109 13.17 -5.06 -2.90
N ALA A 110 13.07 -3.89 -3.52
CA ALA A 110 13.43 -3.70 -4.93
C ALA A 110 14.93 -3.97 -5.18
N ASP A 111 15.79 -3.46 -4.31
CA ASP A 111 17.24 -3.70 -4.38
C ASP A 111 17.58 -5.20 -4.25
N GLU A 112 16.97 -5.89 -3.27
CA GLU A 112 17.19 -7.32 -3.05
C GLU A 112 16.67 -8.20 -4.20
N LEU A 113 15.55 -7.81 -4.83
CA LEU A 113 14.98 -8.51 -5.97
C LEU A 113 15.61 -8.09 -7.31
N GLY A 114 16.37 -6.99 -7.33
CA GLY A 114 16.98 -6.46 -8.55
C GLY A 114 15.94 -5.99 -9.56
N CYS A 115 14.85 -5.38 -9.13
CA CYS A 115 13.74 -4.95 -10.00
C CYS A 115 13.29 -3.52 -9.71
N ASP A 116 12.60 -2.92 -10.68
CA ASP A 116 12.03 -1.59 -10.52
C ASP A 116 10.92 -1.57 -9.46
N LEU A 117 10.76 -0.43 -8.81
CA LEU A 117 9.70 -0.13 -7.86
C LEU A 117 8.88 1.05 -8.34
N THR A 118 7.57 0.84 -8.48
CA THR A 118 6.61 1.91 -8.76
C THR A 118 5.71 2.14 -7.56
N ILE A 119 5.75 3.34 -7.00
CA ILE A 119 4.86 3.80 -5.95
C ILE A 119 4.06 4.99 -6.50
N GLY A 120 2.74 4.94 -6.35
CA GLY A 120 1.83 5.99 -6.77
C GLY A 120 1.15 6.70 -5.61
N ILE A 121 0.64 7.90 -5.86
CA ILE A 121 -0.20 8.61 -4.91
C ILE A 121 -1.55 8.85 -5.58
N ILE A 122 -2.58 8.20 -5.09
CA ILE A 122 -3.98 8.44 -5.48
C ILE A 122 -4.72 8.87 -4.22
N SER A 123 -4.77 10.17 -3.98
CA SER A 123 -5.42 10.73 -2.79
C SER A 123 -5.92 12.13 -3.08
N ASP A 124 -7.16 12.39 -2.70
CA ASP A 124 -7.76 13.72 -2.79
C ASP A 124 -7.28 14.63 -1.65
N GLU A 125 -6.81 14.05 -0.54
CA GLU A 125 -6.36 14.79 0.62
C GLU A 125 -4.83 14.77 0.77
N LYS A 126 -4.27 15.93 1.11
CA LYS A 126 -2.83 16.09 1.41
C LYS A 126 -1.89 15.60 0.31
N LEU A 127 -2.35 15.62 -0.94
CA LEU A 127 -1.57 15.16 -2.10
C LEU A 127 -0.18 15.81 -2.13
N ALA A 128 -0.09 17.13 -1.97
CA ALA A 128 1.18 17.85 -1.99
C ALA A 128 2.14 17.43 -0.85
N ALA A 129 1.62 17.11 0.33
CA ALA A 129 2.44 16.64 1.45
C ALA A 129 2.98 15.24 1.20
N LYS A 130 2.16 14.34 0.64
CA LYS A 130 2.58 12.99 0.23
C LYS A 130 3.60 13.05 -0.90
N GLU A 131 3.37 13.88 -1.90
CA GLU A 131 4.31 14.06 -3.01
C GLU A 131 5.68 14.56 -2.51
N ARG A 132 5.72 15.51 -1.58
CA ARG A 132 6.98 15.96 -0.95
C ARG A 132 7.67 14.86 -0.17
N LEU A 133 6.92 14.01 0.55
CA LEU A 133 7.50 12.88 1.27
C LEU A 133 8.15 11.89 0.29
N TYR A 134 7.42 11.51 -0.76
CA TYR A 134 7.90 10.53 -1.73
C TYR A 134 9.09 11.07 -2.53
N ALA A 135 9.07 12.34 -2.94
CA ALA A 135 10.16 12.97 -3.67
C ALA A 135 11.50 13.04 -2.89
N ARG A 136 11.44 12.96 -1.56
CA ARG A 136 12.66 12.88 -0.73
C ARG A 136 13.36 11.51 -0.82
N HIS A 137 12.65 10.48 -1.23
CA HIS A 137 13.12 9.10 -1.19
C HIS A 137 13.16 8.43 -2.55
N LEU A 138 12.35 8.89 -3.50
CA LEU A 138 12.16 8.29 -4.81
C LEU A 138 12.22 9.36 -5.91
N PRO A 139 12.92 9.11 -7.03
CA PRO A 139 12.83 9.99 -8.19
C PRO A 139 11.42 9.93 -8.78
N LYS A 140 10.91 11.07 -9.23
CA LYS A 140 9.60 11.13 -9.89
C LYS A 140 9.73 10.57 -11.31
N GLY A 141 9.08 9.42 -11.57
CA GLY A 141 9.14 8.73 -12.85
C GLY A 141 8.02 9.08 -13.82
N GLY A 142 6.90 9.65 -13.32
CA GLY A 142 5.74 9.93 -14.14
C GLY A 142 4.59 10.59 -13.37
N ALA A 143 3.44 10.66 -14.00
CA ALA A 143 2.19 11.15 -13.40
C ALA A 143 1.01 10.31 -13.87
N PHE A 144 -0.04 10.22 -13.04
CA PHE A 144 -1.30 9.56 -13.39
C PHE A 144 -2.39 10.59 -13.62
N PHE A 145 -3.24 10.32 -14.62
CA PHE A 145 -4.43 11.11 -14.91
C PHE A 145 -5.64 10.18 -14.82
N ILE A 146 -6.65 10.56 -14.02
CA ILE A 146 -7.81 9.72 -13.75
C ILE A 146 -9.05 10.44 -14.31
N TYR A 147 -9.70 9.84 -15.30
CA TYR A 147 -11.02 10.26 -15.75
C TYR A 147 -12.10 9.44 -15.01
N ARG A 148 -13.05 10.14 -14.37
CA ARG A 148 -14.21 9.53 -13.75
C ARG A 148 -15.47 9.96 -14.49
N PRO A 149 -16.26 9.04 -15.07
CA PRO A 149 -17.53 9.38 -15.70
C PRO A 149 -18.49 10.09 -14.75
N ARG A 150 -19.32 10.99 -15.27
CA ARG A 150 -20.21 11.84 -14.45
C ARG A 150 -21.14 11.06 -13.53
N HIS A 151 -21.61 9.89 -13.94
CA HIS A 151 -22.49 9.03 -13.12
C HIS A 151 -21.78 8.46 -11.87
N GLN A 152 -20.45 8.40 -11.84
CA GLN A 152 -19.70 7.98 -10.67
C GLN A 152 -19.38 9.14 -9.70
N GLN A 153 -19.53 10.38 -10.15
CA GLN A 153 -19.31 11.55 -9.30
C GLN A 153 -20.48 11.83 -8.35
N GLN A 154 -21.69 11.31 -8.65
CA GLN A 154 -22.89 11.52 -7.84
C GLN A 154 -22.99 10.62 -6.60
N VAL A 155 -22.21 9.58 -6.49
CA VAL A 155 -22.23 8.64 -5.35
C VAL A 155 -21.54 9.21 -4.09
N LYS A 156 -20.78 10.31 -4.24
CA LYS A 156 -20.08 10.96 -3.11
C LYS A 156 -20.89 11.99 -2.34
N VAL A 157 -22.14 12.26 -2.67
CA VAL A 157 -22.97 13.35 -2.09
C VAL A 157 -24.14 12.81 -1.26
N ALA A 158 -24.11 11.55 -0.88
CA ALA A 158 -25.11 11.01 0.08
C ALA A 158 -24.47 10.65 1.38
#